data_196781d710a1d337e672069ac1b80822
#
_entry.id   196781d710a1d337e672069ac1b80822
#
_cell.length_a   1.000
_cell.length_b   1.000
_cell.length_c   1.000
_cell.angle_alpha   90.00
_cell.angle_beta   90.00
_cell.angle_gamma   90.00
#
_symmetry.space_group_name_H-M   'P 1'
#
loop_
_entity.id
_entity.type
_entity.pdbx_description
1 polymer ?
#
loop_
_entity_poly.entity_id
_entity_poly.type
_entity_poly.pdbx_seq_one_letter_code
_entity_poly.pdbx_strand_id
1 'polypeptide(L)'
;MRQVVSVLVIWFFCASGWANPPTQERMADDQGDITSYVTKMALIQGHLWVAAQLVEAGEMDLGAKHAKHPAQEVYQELLPFFRQIGSAGFADELDAMSQQFHGANKADFLTSYLRVMAVINGIVADQGLDDAAKLRVARALIAQADIE
;
A
#
# COMPACT_ATOMS: atom_id res chain seq x y z
N MET A 1 39.16 64.84 -32.10
CA MET A 1 38.25 63.73 -32.46
C MET A 1 38.33 62.68 -31.36
N ARG A 2 37.30 62.65 -30.45
CA ARG A 2 37.24 61.70 -29.33
C ARG A 2 36.18 60.70 -29.66
N GLN A 3 36.55 59.45 -29.90
CA GLN A 3 35.59 58.34 -30.06
C GLN A 3 35.17 57.84 -28.69
N VAL A 4 33.86 57.84 -28.45
CA VAL A 4 33.23 57.31 -27.26
C VAL A 4 32.83 55.86 -27.58
N VAL A 5 33.49 54.91 -26.94
CA VAL A 5 33.16 53.47 -27.04
C VAL A 5 32.06 53.21 -25.99
N SER A 6 30.83 52.99 -26.46
CA SER A 6 29.73 52.55 -25.61
C SER A 6 29.85 51.05 -25.36
N VAL A 7 30.12 50.67 -24.12
CA VAL A 7 30.09 49.28 -23.65
C VAL A 7 28.67 48.96 -23.26
N LEU A 8 28.05 48.07 -24.05
CA LEU A 8 26.74 47.56 -23.82
C LEU A 8 26.84 46.37 -22.87
N VAL A 9 26.51 46.58 -21.59
CA VAL A 9 26.48 45.54 -20.58
C VAL A 9 25.13 44.80 -20.70
N ILE A 10 25.17 43.60 -21.31
CA ILE A 10 24.01 42.69 -21.37
C ILE A 10 23.90 41.98 -20.03
N TRP A 11 22.91 42.36 -19.23
CA TRP A 11 22.52 41.62 -18.04
C TRP A 11 21.78 40.32 -18.45
N PHE A 12 22.48 39.19 -18.34
CA PHE A 12 21.83 37.88 -18.38
C PHE A 12 21.06 37.69 -17.06
N PHE A 13 19.76 37.86 -17.11
CA PHE A 13 18.86 37.40 -16.05
C PHE A 13 18.76 35.88 -16.12
N CYS A 14 19.56 35.16 -15.33
CA CYS A 14 19.31 33.78 -15.01
C CYS A 14 18.00 33.72 -14.20
N ALA A 15 16.89 33.41 -14.87
CA ALA A 15 15.68 33.01 -14.21
C ALA A 15 15.93 31.65 -13.56
N SER A 16 16.42 31.66 -12.31
CA SER A 16 16.41 30.51 -11.45
C SER A 16 14.97 30.12 -11.25
N GLY A 17 14.52 29.05 -11.96
CA GLY A 17 13.22 28.44 -11.73
C GLY A 17 13.18 27.94 -10.28
N TRP A 18 12.56 28.72 -9.42
CA TRP A 18 12.22 28.29 -8.08
C TRP A 18 11.14 27.22 -8.27
N ALA A 19 11.53 25.96 -8.13
CA ALA A 19 10.55 24.89 -7.97
C ALA A 19 9.71 25.25 -6.74
N ASN A 20 8.45 25.54 -6.94
CA ASN A 20 7.52 25.78 -5.83
C ASN A 20 7.57 24.54 -4.94
N PRO A 21 7.74 24.68 -3.62
CA PRO A 21 7.61 23.56 -2.70
C PRO A 21 6.21 22.95 -2.88
N PRO A 22 6.07 21.63 -2.71
CA PRO A 22 4.78 20.98 -2.84
C PRO A 22 3.78 21.70 -1.91
N THR A 23 2.64 22.09 -2.47
CA THR A 23 1.61 22.79 -1.70
C THR A 23 1.09 21.84 -0.62
N GLN A 24 0.73 22.41 0.53
CA GLN A 24 0.21 21.65 1.67
C GLN A 24 -1.02 20.80 1.29
N GLU A 25 -1.80 21.22 0.30
CA GLU A 25 -2.91 20.48 -0.28
C GLU A 25 -2.44 19.18 -0.99
N ARG A 26 -1.36 19.23 -1.78
CA ARG A 26 -0.80 18.04 -2.45
C ARG A 26 -0.27 17.03 -1.43
N MET A 27 0.38 17.49 -0.37
CA MET A 27 0.86 16.61 0.70
C MET A 27 -0.29 15.98 1.49
N ALA A 28 -1.40 16.70 1.68
CA ALA A 28 -2.60 16.16 2.34
C ALA A 28 -3.33 15.13 1.46
N ASP A 29 -3.34 15.33 0.14
CA ASP A 29 -3.94 14.43 -0.84
C ASP A 29 -3.12 13.12 -0.95
N ASP A 30 -1.80 13.22 -1.06
CA ASP A 30 -0.88 12.07 -1.04
C ASP A 30 -1.00 11.25 0.26
N GLN A 31 -1.14 11.90 1.41
CA GLN A 31 -1.34 11.21 2.69
C GLN A 31 -2.73 10.58 2.81
N GLY A 32 -3.75 11.16 2.20
CA GLY A 32 -5.09 10.60 2.09
C GLY A 32 -5.07 9.28 1.30
N ASP A 33 -4.38 9.28 0.18
CA ASP A 33 -4.18 8.11 -0.67
C ASP A 33 -3.42 6.99 0.07
N ILE A 34 -2.28 7.28 0.68
CA ILE A 34 -1.49 6.30 1.45
C ILE A 34 -2.33 5.69 2.57
N THR A 35 -3.11 6.51 3.30
CA THR A 35 -4.00 6.02 4.37
C THR A 35 -5.03 5.04 3.82
N SER A 36 -5.64 5.34 2.67
CA SER A 36 -6.61 4.47 2.00
C SER A 36 -5.98 3.11 1.62
N TYR A 37 -4.81 3.11 1.00
CA TYR A 37 -4.13 1.87 0.60
C TYR A 37 -3.68 1.03 1.78
N VAL A 38 -3.16 1.66 2.84
CA VAL A 38 -2.77 0.94 4.06
C VAL A 38 -3.99 0.34 4.76
N THR A 39 -5.14 1.04 4.75
CA THR A 39 -6.41 0.49 5.26
C THR A 39 -6.82 -0.75 4.49
N LYS A 40 -6.74 -0.74 3.17
CA LYS A 40 -7.04 -1.91 2.33
C LYS A 40 -6.08 -3.08 2.58
N MET A 41 -4.79 -2.81 2.73
CA MET A 41 -3.81 -3.84 3.09
C MET A 41 -4.12 -4.44 4.46
N ALA A 42 -4.48 -3.62 5.45
CA ALA A 42 -4.86 -4.10 6.77
C ALA A 42 -6.18 -4.93 6.75
N LEU A 43 -7.13 -4.57 5.87
CA LEU A 43 -8.33 -5.36 5.65
C LEU A 43 -7.99 -6.75 5.08
N ILE A 44 -7.12 -6.82 4.07
CA ILE A 44 -6.61 -8.09 3.55
C ILE A 44 -5.97 -8.91 4.68
N GLN A 45 -5.13 -8.30 5.50
CA GLN A 45 -4.50 -8.98 6.64
C GLN A 45 -5.52 -9.54 7.62
N GLY A 46 -6.60 -8.81 7.91
CA GLY A 46 -7.68 -9.26 8.78
C GLY A 46 -8.38 -10.51 8.24
N HIS A 47 -8.75 -10.51 6.96
CA HIS A 47 -9.36 -11.68 6.31
C HIS A 47 -8.44 -12.89 6.29
N LEU A 48 -7.15 -12.69 5.98
CA LEU A 48 -6.16 -13.76 5.98
C LEU A 48 -5.90 -14.32 7.38
N TRP A 49 -5.95 -13.46 8.40
CA TRP A 49 -5.85 -13.90 9.80
C TRP A 49 -7.05 -14.79 10.18
N VAL A 50 -8.29 -14.39 9.85
CA VAL A 50 -9.48 -15.22 10.06
C VAL A 50 -9.35 -16.55 9.32
N ALA A 51 -8.89 -16.53 8.06
CA ALA A 51 -8.65 -17.75 7.30
C ALA A 51 -7.66 -18.69 8.00
N ALA A 52 -6.57 -18.13 8.55
CA ALA A 52 -5.59 -18.91 9.29
C ALA A 52 -6.17 -19.54 10.57
N GLN A 53 -7.00 -18.79 11.32
CA GLN A 53 -7.68 -19.32 12.52
C GLN A 53 -8.64 -20.48 12.17
N LEU A 54 -9.39 -20.34 11.07
CA LEU A 54 -10.29 -21.39 10.59
C LEU A 54 -9.52 -22.65 10.17
N VAL A 55 -8.42 -22.47 9.44
CA VAL A 55 -7.53 -23.60 9.07
C VAL A 55 -6.92 -24.27 10.31
N GLU A 56 -6.53 -23.50 11.31
CA GLU A 56 -6.04 -24.02 12.58
C GLU A 56 -7.11 -24.86 13.31
N ALA A 57 -8.36 -24.42 13.25
CA ALA A 57 -9.50 -25.14 13.80
C ALA A 57 -9.94 -26.38 12.97
N GLY A 58 -9.32 -26.61 11.80
CA GLY A 58 -9.66 -27.72 10.90
C GLY A 58 -10.73 -27.38 9.86
N GLU A 59 -11.19 -26.12 9.81
CA GLU A 59 -12.26 -25.63 8.92
C GLU A 59 -11.67 -25.12 7.60
N MET A 60 -11.01 -26.01 6.83
CA MET A 60 -10.28 -25.65 5.58
C MET A 60 -11.17 -24.94 4.56
N ASP A 61 -12.41 -25.43 4.34
CA ASP A 61 -13.33 -24.86 3.34
C ASP A 61 -13.75 -23.43 3.71
N LEU A 62 -13.99 -23.16 4.99
CA LEU A 62 -14.32 -21.84 5.49
C LEU A 62 -13.10 -20.92 5.40
N GLY A 63 -11.91 -21.42 5.76
CA GLY A 63 -10.66 -20.70 5.60
C GLY A 63 -10.41 -20.30 4.15
N ALA A 64 -10.63 -21.22 3.19
CA ALA A 64 -10.51 -20.95 1.76
C ALA A 64 -11.44 -19.82 1.30
N LYS A 65 -12.69 -19.79 1.76
CA LYS A 65 -13.66 -18.73 1.43
C LYS A 65 -13.19 -17.36 1.94
N HIS A 66 -12.72 -17.30 3.19
CA HIS A 66 -12.20 -16.04 3.78
C HIS A 66 -10.93 -15.53 3.09
N ALA A 67 -10.04 -16.43 2.66
CA ALA A 67 -8.82 -16.03 1.95
C ALA A 67 -9.10 -15.57 0.51
N LYS A 68 -10.14 -16.08 -0.13
CA LYS A 68 -10.47 -15.79 -1.53
C LYS A 68 -10.95 -14.35 -1.74
N HIS A 69 -11.81 -13.85 -0.85
CA HIS A 69 -12.43 -12.53 -0.98
C HIS A 69 -11.39 -11.39 -1.12
N PRO A 70 -10.42 -11.23 -0.19
CA PRO A 70 -9.45 -10.14 -0.31
C PRO A 70 -8.53 -10.27 -1.52
N ALA A 71 -8.21 -11.51 -1.95
CA ALA A 71 -7.37 -11.73 -3.11
C ALA A 71 -8.06 -11.30 -4.43
N GLN A 72 -9.37 -11.45 -4.54
CA GLN A 72 -10.09 -11.18 -5.78
C GLN A 72 -10.62 -9.74 -5.88
N GLU A 73 -11.02 -9.15 -4.79
CA GLU A 73 -11.70 -7.83 -4.80
C GLU A 73 -10.77 -6.71 -4.32
N VAL A 74 -10.24 -6.83 -3.11
CA VAL A 74 -9.48 -5.73 -2.49
C VAL A 74 -8.09 -5.57 -3.13
N TYR A 75 -7.43 -6.68 -3.52
CA TYR A 75 -6.09 -6.60 -4.10
C TYR A 75 -6.04 -5.81 -5.41
N GLN A 76 -7.08 -5.94 -6.26
CA GLN A 76 -7.12 -5.20 -7.53
C GLN A 76 -7.12 -3.68 -7.34
N GLU A 77 -7.71 -3.21 -6.25
CA GLU A 77 -7.73 -1.79 -5.91
C GLU A 77 -6.37 -1.25 -5.44
N LEU A 78 -5.43 -2.13 -5.08
CA LEU A 78 -4.07 -1.77 -4.67
C LEU A 78 -3.09 -1.65 -5.86
N LEU A 79 -3.42 -2.16 -7.05
CA LEU A 79 -2.52 -2.16 -8.18
C LEU A 79 -2.03 -0.76 -8.62
N PRO A 80 -2.85 0.30 -8.60
CA PRO A 80 -2.36 1.65 -8.90
C PRO A 80 -1.30 2.11 -7.91
N PHE A 81 -1.50 1.84 -6.62
CA PHE A 81 -0.56 2.19 -5.56
C PHE A 81 0.77 1.44 -5.71
N PHE A 82 0.75 0.13 -5.94
CA PHE A 82 1.99 -0.65 -6.16
C PHE A 82 2.80 -0.11 -7.34
N ARG A 83 2.14 0.28 -8.44
CA ARG A 83 2.83 0.94 -9.56
C ARG A 83 3.45 2.27 -9.16
N GLN A 84 2.75 3.07 -8.36
CA GLN A 84 3.21 4.38 -7.89
C GLN A 84 4.48 4.27 -7.03
N ILE A 85 4.53 3.29 -6.11
CA ILE A 85 5.69 3.06 -5.22
C ILE A 85 6.76 2.14 -5.80
N GLY A 86 6.57 1.63 -7.04
CA GLY A 86 7.50 0.70 -7.67
C GLY A 86 7.57 -0.68 -7.00
N SER A 87 6.50 -1.10 -6.31
CA SER A 87 6.40 -2.41 -5.68
C SER A 87 5.81 -3.46 -6.62
N ALA A 88 6.28 -4.70 -6.55
CA ALA A 88 5.66 -5.84 -7.21
C ALA A 88 4.31 -6.26 -6.57
N GLY A 89 4.02 -5.75 -5.37
CA GLY A 89 2.89 -6.20 -4.56
C GLY A 89 3.13 -7.57 -3.95
N PHE A 90 2.06 -8.37 -3.80
CA PHE A 90 2.09 -9.71 -3.18
C PHE A 90 1.13 -10.71 -3.85
N ALA A 91 0.89 -10.55 -5.16
CA ALA A 91 0.01 -11.47 -5.91
C ALA A 91 0.51 -12.90 -5.89
N ASP A 92 1.81 -13.09 -6.11
CA ASP A 92 2.42 -14.41 -6.17
C ASP A 92 2.30 -15.16 -4.82
N GLU A 93 2.41 -14.42 -3.70
CA GLU A 93 2.24 -14.98 -2.36
C GLU A 93 0.78 -15.35 -2.08
N LEU A 94 -0.19 -14.53 -2.53
CA LEU A 94 -1.61 -14.87 -2.43
C LEU A 94 -1.95 -16.10 -3.26
N ASP A 95 -1.46 -16.21 -4.47
CA ASP A 95 -1.65 -17.36 -5.33
C ASP A 95 -1.03 -18.62 -4.74
N ALA A 96 0.20 -18.55 -4.24
CA ALA A 96 0.87 -19.66 -3.58
C ALA A 96 0.08 -20.14 -2.35
N MET A 97 -0.46 -19.21 -1.56
CA MET A 97 -1.30 -19.54 -0.41
C MET A 97 -2.63 -20.19 -0.85
N SER A 98 -3.27 -19.67 -1.90
CA SER A 98 -4.56 -20.20 -2.39
C SER A 98 -4.45 -21.65 -2.88
N GLN A 99 -3.31 -22.03 -3.47
CA GLN A 99 -3.05 -23.38 -3.93
C GLN A 99 -3.02 -24.41 -2.79
N GLN A 100 -2.66 -23.97 -1.56
CA GLN A 100 -2.59 -24.87 -0.40
C GLN A 100 -3.98 -25.36 0.07
N PHE A 101 -5.05 -24.64 -0.23
CA PHE A 101 -6.42 -25.11 0.05
C PHE A 101 -6.79 -26.36 -0.78
N HIS A 102 -6.27 -26.45 -1.99
CA HIS A 102 -6.53 -27.62 -2.86
C HIS A 102 -5.70 -28.86 -2.43
N GLY A 103 -4.55 -28.64 -1.81
CA GLY A 103 -3.67 -29.70 -1.32
C GLY A 103 -4.02 -30.22 0.08
N ALA A 104 -4.95 -29.57 0.80
CA ALA A 104 -5.34 -29.89 2.18
C ALA A 104 -4.17 -29.96 3.18
N ASN A 105 -3.07 -29.21 2.94
CA ASN A 105 -1.93 -29.18 3.82
C ASN A 105 -1.91 -27.92 4.70
N LYS A 106 -2.36 -28.09 5.95
CA LYS A 106 -2.43 -27.03 6.96
C LYS A 106 -1.07 -26.35 7.19
N ALA A 107 0.02 -27.11 7.27
CA ALA A 107 1.35 -26.56 7.57
C ALA A 107 1.86 -25.68 6.42
N ASP A 108 1.67 -26.10 5.18
CA ASP A 108 2.05 -25.34 3.99
C ASP A 108 1.20 -24.08 3.83
N PHE A 109 -0.11 -24.18 4.14
CA PHE A 109 -0.98 -23.01 4.19
C PHE A 109 -0.48 -21.96 5.19
N LEU A 110 -0.23 -22.36 6.44
CA LEU A 110 0.24 -21.45 7.49
C LEU A 110 1.62 -20.84 7.14
N THR A 111 2.49 -21.60 6.50
CA THR A 111 3.78 -21.09 6.01
C THR A 111 3.58 -20.02 4.93
N SER A 112 2.68 -20.27 3.97
CA SER A 112 2.34 -19.31 2.91
C SER A 112 1.66 -18.06 3.48
N TYR A 113 0.74 -18.22 4.44
CA TYR A 113 0.12 -17.13 5.18
C TYR A 113 1.15 -16.21 5.83
N LEU A 114 2.12 -16.77 6.59
CA LEU A 114 3.17 -15.98 7.23
C LEU A 114 4.02 -15.21 6.21
N ARG A 115 4.24 -15.77 5.03
CA ARG A 115 4.98 -15.11 3.95
C ARG A 115 4.21 -13.91 3.40
N VAL A 116 2.92 -14.07 3.09
CA VAL A 116 2.05 -12.95 2.66
C VAL A 116 2.05 -11.84 3.71
N MET A 117 1.85 -12.18 4.98
CA MET A 117 1.85 -11.22 6.08
C MET A 117 3.18 -10.45 6.20
N ALA A 118 4.31 -11.14 6.01
CA ALA A 118 5.62 -10.50 6.03
C ALA A 118 5.82 -9.50 4.89
N VAL A 119 5.38 -9.84 3.68
CA VAL A 119 5.47 -8.94 2.52
C VAL A 119 4.58 -7.71 2.72
N ILE A 120 3.33 -7.88 3.15
CA ILE A 120 2.43 -6.76 3.44
C ILE A 120 3.02 -5.84 4.53
N ASN A 121 3.53 -6.43 5.62
CA ASN A 121 4.15 -5.65 6.71
C ASN A 121 5.37 -4.84 6.20
N GLY A 122 6.19 -5.41 5.32
CA GLY A 122 7.29 -4.71 4.69
C GLY A 122 6.82 -3.50 3.88
N ILE A 123 5.84 -3.70 2.99
CA ILE A 123 5.27 -2.62 2.17
C ILE A 123 4.70 -1.49 3.06
N VAL A 124 3.97 -1.84 4.12
CA VAL A 124 3.39 -0.85 5.06
C VAL A 124 4.47 -0.10 5.82
N ALA A 125 5.50 -0.80 6.30
CA ALA A 125 6.61 -0.19 7.03
C ALA A 125 7.38 0.83 6.19
N ASP A 126 7.59 0.53 4.91
CA ASP A 126 8.29 1.40 3.95
C ASP A 126 7.54 2.71 3.68
N GLN A 127 6.23 2.79 4.00
CA GLN A 127 5.47 4.04 3.84
C GLN A 127 5.76 5.08 4.94
N GLY A 128 6.43 4.73 6.02
CA GLY A 128 6.86 5.66 7.06
C GLY A 128 5.69 6.42 7.72
N LEU A 129 4.55 5.76 7.95
CA LEU A 129 3.35 6.39 8.52
C LEU A 129 3.63 7.03 9.87
N ASP A 130 3.26 8.30 10.02
CA ASP A 130 3.21 8.98 11.31
C ASP A 130 2.04 8.47 12.19
N ASP A 131 2.00 8.88 13.45
CA ASP A 131 0.97 8.42 14.38
C ASP A 131 -0.43 8.94 14.00
N ALA A 132 -0.53 10.10 13.37
CA ALA A 132 -1.80 10.63 12.88
C ALA A 132 -2.35 9.78 11.72
N ALA A 133 -1.48 9.35 10.78
CA ALA A 133 -1.85 8.44 9.70
C ALA A 133 -2.26 7.06 10.23
N LYS A 134 -1.53 6.50 11.19
CA LYS A 134 -1.89 5.24 11.86
C LYS A 134 -3.28 5.32 12.53
N LEU A 135 -3.57 6.44 13.19
CA LEU A 135 -4.88 6.67 13.80
C LEU A 135 -6.00 6.78 12.76
N ARG A 136 -5.74 7.42 11.59
CA ARG A 136 -6.71 7.45 10.48
C ARG A 136 -7.00 6.05 9.94
N VAL A 137 -5.98 5.22 9.74
CA VAL A 137 -6.15 3.81 9.34
C VAL A 137 -7.00 3.05 10.34
N ALA A 138 -6.69 3.15 11.63
CA ALA A 138 -7.45 2.48 12.69
C ALA A 138 -8.94 2.89 12.68
N ARG A 139 -9.23 4.18 12.54
CA ARG A 139 -10.62 4.69 12.45
C ARG A 139 -11.34 4.19 11.21
N ALA A 140 -10.65 4.12 10.05
CA ALA A 140 -11.23 3.61 8.82
C ALA A 140 -11.59 2.12 8.94
N LEU A 141 -10.75 1.31 9.59
CA LEU A 141 -11.02 -0.11 9.84
C LEU A 141 -12.22 -0.32 10.77
N ILE A 142 -12.33 0.48 11.84
CA ILE A 142 -13.49 0.44 12.75
C ILE A 142 -14.77 0.78 11.98
N ALA A 143 -14.75 1.84 11.15
CA ALA A 143 -15.91 2.23 10.37
C ALA A 143 -16.36 1.16 9.36
N GLN A 144 -15.43 0.35 8.81
CA GLN A 144 -15.78 -0.78 7.95
C GLN A 144 -16.38 -1.95 8.72
N ALA A 145 -15.86 -2.26 9.90
CA ALA A 145 -16.38 -3.32 10.74
C ALA A 145 -17.83 -3.07 11.22
N ASP A 146 -18.27 -1.80 11.28
CA ASP A 146 -19.64 -1.45 11.67
C ASP A 146 -20.68 -1.66 10.53
N ILE A 147 -20.22 -1.96 9.31
CA ILE A 147 -21.07 -2.11 8.11
C ILE A 147 -21.33 -3.59 7.77
N GLU A 148 -20.47 -4.51 8.22
CA GLU A 148 -20.60 -5.97 8.01
C GLU A 148 -21.45 -6.64 9.09
#